data_9b542ecd0a0cebf9667049cbf9bc02ec
#
_entry.id   9b542ecd0a0cebf9667049cbf9bc02ec
#
_cell.length_a   1.000
_cell.length_b   1.000
_cell.length_c   1.000
_cell.angle_alpha   90.00
_cell.angle_beta   90.00
_cell.angle_gamma   90.00
#
_symmetry.space_group_name_H-M   'P 1'
#
loop_
_entity.id
_entity.type
_entity.pdbx_description
1 polymer ?
#
loop_
_entity_poly.entity_id
_entity_poly.type
_entity_poly.pdbx_seq_one_letter_code
_entity_poly.pdbx_strand_id
1 'polypeptide(L)'
;MAFGLVLVFSCGVGVQTVAEYLEDKTVCAACDTYPVPGFQGVTPLEYKCDQCGECYLNLTGGICPITACSKSLVNGQCGGSKNGKCEVDSEMECGWERIYRRLEEIGRLDLLKCPTQIHNFATDDDVK
;
A
#
# COMPACT_ATOMS: atom_id res chain seq x y z
N MET A 1 2.64 14.74 20.89
CA MET A 1 1.87 14.97 19.67
C MET A 1 0.38 14.99 19.97
N ALA A 2 -0.28 15.92 19.38
CA ALA A 2 -1.70 16.14 19.68
C ALA A 2 -2.65 15.21 18.93
N PHE A 3 -2.19 14.53 17.88
CA PHE A 3 -3.06 13.65 17.10
C PHE A 3 -2.32 12.39 16.69
N GLY A 4 -3.07 11.28 16.60
CA GLY A 4 -2.51 9.98 16.25
C GLY A 4 -2.90 9.46 14.87
N LEU A 5 -3.72 10.22 14.13
CA LEU A 5 -4.23 9.79 12.83
C LEU A 5 -4.23 10.95 11.84
N VAL A 6 -3.73 10.69 10.64
CA VAL A 6 -3.79 11.65 9.53
C VAL A 6 -4.63 11.02 8.42
N LEU A 7 -5.68 11.70 8.03
CA LEU A 7 -6.58 11.24 6.98
C LEU A 7 -6.28 12.04 5.70
N VAL A 8 -5.97 11.34 4.62
CA VAL A 8 -5.56 11.96 3.36
C VAL A 8 -6.62 11.76 2.29
N PHE A 9 -7.08 12.85 1.71
CA PHE A 9 -8.05 12.84 0.62
C PHE A 9 -7.32 13.03 -0.72
N SER A 10 -6.73 11.95 -1.21
CA SER A 10 -6.03 11.99 -2.49
C SER A 10 -5.97 10.58 -3.09
N CYS A 11 -5.33 10.44 -4.26
CA CYS A 11 -5.07 9.12 -4.82
C CYS A 11 -4.00 8.40 -4.00
N GLY A 12 -3.83 7.11 -4.26
CA GLY A 12 -2.90 6.28 -3.51
C GLY A 12 -1.46 6.78 -3.50
N VAL A 13 -1.03 7.47 -4.56
CA VAL A 13 0.32 8.05 -4.60
C VAL A 13 0.47 9.14 -3.53
N GLY A 14 -0.52 10.03 -3.45
CA GLY A 14 -0.48 11.11 -2.45
C GLY A 14 -0.51 10.59 -1.03
N VAL A 15 -1.34 9.57 -0.75
CA VAL A 15 -1.41 8.94 0.56
C VAL A 15 -0.06 8.36 0.96
N GLN A 16 0.57 7.62 0.06
CA GLN A 16 1.87 7.01 0.31
C GLN A 16 2.97 8.05 0.52
N THR A 17 2.92 9.14 -0.24
CA THR A 17 3.87 10.24 -0.09
C THR A 17 3.78 10.87 1.29
N VAL A 18 2.55 11.13 1.76
CA VAL A 18 2.34 11.67 3.12
C VAL A 18 2.83 10.69 4.18
N ALA A 19 2.56 9.39 4.00
CA ALA A 19 3.02 8.37 4.94
C ALA A 19 4.54 8.30 5.05
N GLU A 20 5.25 8.50 3.95
CA GLU A 20 6.72 8.53 3.95
C GLU A 20 7.27 9.70 4.75
N TYR A 21 6.60 10.86 4.70
CA TYR A 21 7.02 12.03 5.47
C TYR A 21 6.65 11.95 6.94
N LEU A 22 5.61 11.20 7.28
CA LEU A 22 5.10 11.10 8.65
C LEU A 22 5.31 9.69 9.19
N GLU A 23 6.57 9.30 9.35
CA GLU A 23 6.95 7.93 9.71
C GLU A 23 6.38 7.46 11.04
N ASP A 24 6.16 8.39 11.97
CA ASP A 24 5.65 8.08 13.29
C ASP A 24 4.13 8.21 13.43
N LYS A 25 3.42 8.53 12.35
CA LYS A 25 1.98 8.74 12.36
C LYS A 25 1.25 7.67 11.59
N THR A 26 0.04 7.35 12.04
CA THR A 26 -0.88 6.52 11.26
C THR A 26 -1.50 7.39 10.17
N VAL A 27 -1.24 7.04 8.91
CA VAL A 27 -1.78 7.76 7.76
C VAL A 27 -2.79 6.86 7.05
N CYS A 28 -3.99 7.37 6.86
CA CYS A 28 -5.09 6.62 6.24
C CYS A 28 -5.58 7.28 4.97
N ALA A 29 -5.94 6.46 3.99
CA ALA A 29 -6.61 6.91 2.78
C ALA A 29 -8.09 7.15 3.09
N ALA A 30 -8.61 8.28 2.68
CA ALA A 30 -10.03 8.60 2.83
C ALA A 30 -10.88 8.03 1.70
N CYS A 31 -10.25 7.62 0.59
CA CYS A 31 -10.96 7.11 -0.57
C CYS A 31 -10.09 6.11 -1.34
N ASP A 32 -10.74 5.29 -2.15
CA ASP A 32 -10.07 4.40 -3.09
C ASP A 32 -9.68 5.17 -4.35
N THR A 33 -8.72 4.63 -5.11
CA THR A 33 -8.29 5.21 -6.37
C THR A 33 -8.76 4.33 -7.53
N TYR A 34 -9.57 4.89 -8.39
CA TYR A 34 -10.08 4.20 -9.59
C TYR A 34 -9.37 4.71 -10.84
N PRO A 35 -9.26 3.88 -11.89
CA PRO A 35 -8.76 4.37 -13.18
C PRO A 35 -9.70 5.41 -13.76
N VAL A 36 -9.15 6.49 -14.28
CA VAL A 36 -9.93 7.54 -14.92
C VAL A 36 -9.65 7.50 -16.42
N PRO A 37 -10.65 7.23 -17.26
CA PRO A 37 -10.43 7.20 -18.71
C PRO A 37 -9.82 8.49 -19.22
N GLY A 38 -8.77 8.38 -20.03
CA GLY A 38 -8.07 9.54 -20.56
C GLY A 38 -7.13 10.27 -19.61
N PHE A 39 -7.06 9.84 -18.36
CA PHE A 39 -6.17 10.47 -17.38
C PHE A 39 -4.73 10.03 -17.62
N GLN A 40 -3.85 11.02 -17.74
CA GLN A 40 -2.43 10.79 -18.02
C GLN A 40 -1.53 11.29 -16.88
N GLY A 41 -2.12 11.63 -15.76
CA GLY A 41 -1.43 12.39 -14.73
C GLY A 41 -0.57 11.60 -13.76
N VAL A 42 -0.74 10.30 -13.68
CA VAL A 42 0.08 9.51 -12.76
C VAL A 42 1.30 9.04 -13.50
N THR A 43 2.45 9.59 -13.12
CA THR A 43 3.70 9.10 -13.71
C THR A 43 4.00 7.72 -13.16
N PRO A 44 4.36 6.80 -14.02
CA PRO A 44 4.74 5.46 -13.56
C PRO A 44 6.13 5.41 -12.94
N LEU A 45 6.76 6.56 -12.74
CA LEU A 45 8.14 6.60 -12.28
C LEU A 45 8.39 5.85 -10.96
N GLU A 46 7.41 5.76 -10.12
CA GLU A 46 7.58 5.09 -8.85
C GLU A 46 6.61 3.93 -8.65
N TYR A 47 5.68 3.73 -9.57
CA TYR A 47 4.69 2.65 -9.54
C TYR A 47 4.07 2.45 -8.15
N LYS A 48 3.75 3.55 -7.49
CA LYS A 48 3.19 3.47 -6.14
C LYS A 48 1.71 3.15 -6.10
N CYS A 49 1.01 3.31 -7.21
CA CYS A 49 -0.44 3.08 -7.26
C CYS A 49 -0.87 2.57 -8.63
N ASP A 50 -1.54 1.42 -8.65
CA ASP A 50 -2.10 0.82 -9.87
C ASP A 50 -3.54 1.25 -10.14
N GLN A 51 -4.11 2.13 -9.32
CA GLN A 51 -5.50 2.59 -9.47
C GLN A 51 -6.49 1.41 -9.49
N CYS A 52 -6.30 0.46 -8.58
CA CYS A 52 -7.01 -0.83 -8.61
C CYS A 52 -8.43 -0.80 -8.03
N GLY A 53 -8.87 0.31 -7.47
CA GLY A 53 -10.23 0.47 -7.00
C GLY A 53 -10.53 -0.01 -5.58
N GLU A 54 -9.65 -0.79 -4.97
CA GLU A 54 -9.76 -1.21 -3.58
C GLU A 54 -8.46 -0.92 -2.86
N CYS A 55 -8.44 0.11 -2.04
CA CYS A 55 -7.20 0.57 -1.41
C CYS A 55 -6.90 -0.20 -0.12
N TYR A 56 -5.68 -0.76 -0.03
CA TYR A 56 -5.22 -1.49 1.15
C TYR A 56 -4.35 -0.65 2.08
N LEU A 57 -4.12 0.62 1.77
CA LEU A 57 -3.20 1.47 2.52
C LEU A 57 -3.57 1.59 4.00
N ASN A 58 -4.86 1.51 4.34
CA ASN A 58 -5.30 1.59 5.72
C ASN A 58 -4.93 0.36 6.54
N LEU A 59 -4.67 -0.77 5.87
CA LEU A 59 -4.26 -2.02 6.51
C LEU A 59 -2.75 -2.21 6.54
N THR A 60 -2.02 -1.37 5.82
CA THR A 60 -0.57 -1.54 5.61
C THR A 60 0.25 -0.34 6.05
N GLY A 61 -0.39 0.62 6.69
CA GLY A 61 0.31 1.81 7.19
C GLY A 61 0.79 2.77 6.12
N GLY A 62 0.23 2.67 4.90
CA GLY A 62 0.57 3.61 3.83
C GLY A 62 1.59 3.09 2.82
N ILE A 63 1.84 1.78 2.80
CA ILE A 63 2.69 1.15 1.77
C ILE A 63 1.81 0.19 0.99
N CYS A 64 1.65 0.42 -0.32
CA CYS A 64 0.77 -0.40 -1.15
C CYS A 64 1.36 -1.81 -1.38
N PRO A 65 0.68 -2.89 -0.95
CA PRO A 65 1.20 -4.24 -1.15
C PRO A 65 1.17 -4.66 -2.62
N ILE A 66 0.24 -4.13 -3.40
CA ILE A 66 0.10 -4.48 -4.82
C ILE A 66 1.31 -3.99 -5.62
N THR A 67 1.78 -2.78 -5.36
CA THR A 67 2.92 -2.21 -6.08
C THR A 67 4.26 -2.52 -5.41
N ALA A 68 4.29 -2.70 -4.09
CA ALA A 68 5.54 -2.97 -3.37
C ALA A 68 5.96 -4.44 -3.41
N CYS A 69 5.02 -5.36 -3.60
CA CYS A 69 5.30 -6.80 -3.67
C CYS A 69 5.31 -7.26 -5.13
N SER A 70 6.38 -7.93 -5.56
CA SER A 70 6.47 -8.45 -6.93
C SER A 70 5.33 -9.40 -7.30
N LYS A 71 4.76 -10.07 -6.31
CA LYS A 71 3.64 -10.99 -6.51
C LYS A 71 2.29 -10.34 -6.23
N SER A 72 2.28 -9.06 -5.87
CA SER A 72 1.07 -8.30 -5.52
C SER A 72 0.21 -8.98 -4.44
N LEU A 73 0.85 -9.58 -3.45
CA LEU A 73 0.16 -10.29 -2.37
C LEU A 73 -0.44 -9.28 -1.39
N VAL A 74 -1.68 -9.52 -0.98
CA VAL A 74 -2.40 -8.59 -0.10
C VAL A 74 -2.64 -9.15 1.31
N ASN A 75 -2.22 -10.38 1.58
CA ASN A 75 -2.47 -11.05 2.85
C ASN A 75 -1.20 -11.44 3.63
N GLY A 76 -0.08 -10.84 3.31
CA GLY A 76 1.16 -11.10 4.01
C GLY A 76 2.28 -11.64 3.13
N GLN A 77 3.40 -11.91 3.74
CA GLN A 77 4.60 -12.37 3.04
C GLN A 77 4.41 -13.75 2.40
N CYS A 78 5.13 -13.98 1.29
CA CYS A 78 5.14 -15.29 0.64
C CYS A 78 6.05 -16.31 1.35
N GLY A 79 6.90 -15.84 2.28
CA GLY A 79 7.85 -16.70 2.98
C GLY A 79 9.16 -16.93 2.26
N GLY A 80 9.32 -16.38 1.05
CA GLY A 80 10.53 -16.60 0.26
C GLY A 80 11.58 -15.49 0.34
N SER A 81 11.30 -14.42 1.06
CA SER A 81 12.26 -13.32 1.17
C SER A 81 13.51 -13.77 1.94
N LYS A 82 14.66 -13.21 1.54
CA LYS A 82 15.94 -13.50 2.19
C LYS A 82 16.67 -12.20 2.46
N ASN A 83 17.07 -11.99 3.72
CA ASN A 83 17.81 -10.80 4.13
C ASN A 83 17.09 -9.49 3.75
N GLY A 84 15.76 -9.49 3.83
CA GLY A 84 14.95 -8.34 3.48
C GLY A 84 14.75 -8.13 1.98
N LYS A 85 15.20 -9.08 1.16
CA LYS A 85 15.08 -8.97 -0.29
C LYS A 85 14.03 -9.92 -0.84
N CYS A 86 13.43 -9.51 -1.96
CA CYS A 86 12.37 -10.25 -2.61
C CYS A 86 12.88 -11.57 -3.21
N GLU A 87 12.07 -12.61 -3.10
CA GLU A 87 12.37 -13.92 -3.72
C GLU A 87 12.47 -13.82 -5.25
N VAL A 88 11.65 -12.95 -5.84
CA VAL A 88 11.59 -12.79 -7.30
C VAL A 88 12.76 -11.95 -7.82
N ASP A 89 13.16 -10.95 -7.06
CA ASP A 89 14.20 -10.00 -7.46
C ASP A 89 15.10 -9.68 -6.27
N SER A 90 16.31 -10.20 -6.28
CA SER A 90 17.27 -10.04 -5.18
C SER A 90 17.75 -8.60 -4.98
N GLU A 91 17.52 -7.72 -5.95
CA GLU A 91 17.86 -6.31 -5.83
C GLU A 91 16.73 -5.50 -5.18
N MET A 92 15.52 -6.05 -5.10
CA MET A 92 14.34 -5.39 -4.60
C MET A 92 14.09 -5.73 -3.13
N GLU A 93 13.79 -4.73 -2.30
CA GLU A 93 13.34 -4.99 -0.94
C GLU A 93 12.00 -5.73 -0.93
N CYS A 94 11.82 -6.61 0.05
CA CYS A 94 10.53 -7.26 0.24
C CYS A 94 9.48 -6.24 0.69
N GLY A 95 8.42 -6.08 -0.09
CA GLY A 95 7.36 -5.13 0.21
C GLY A 95 6.68 -5.42 1.55
N TRP A 96 6.45 -6.69 1.88
CA TRP A 96 5.81 -7.05 3.12
C TRP A 96 6.70 -6.88 4.35
N GLU A 97 8.02 -7.01 4.20
CA GLU A 97 8.92 -6.65 5.30
C GLU A 97 8.93 -5.15 5.55
N ARG A 98 8.84 -4.34 4.50
CA ARG A 98 8.68 -2.89 4.63
C ARG A 98 7.38 -2.55 5.35
N ILE A 99 6.28 -3.22 5.00
CA ILE A 99 4.98 -3.02 5.64
C ILE A 99 5.05 -3.40 7.12
N TYR A 100 5.67 -4.53 7.44
CA TYR A 100 5.83 -4.96 8.83
C TYR A 100 6.59 -3.91 9.65
N ARG A 101 7.71 -3.43 9.13
CA ARG A 101 8.50 -2.40 9.82
C ARG A 101 7.70 -1.11 10.01
N ARG A 102 6.94 -0.72 9.00
CA ARG A 102 6.09 0.47 9.08
C ARG A 102 5.02 0.32 10.16
N LEU A 103 4.34 -0.82 10.21
CA LEU A 103 3.30 -1.07 11.21
C LEU A 103 3.89 -1.14 12.62
N GLU A 104 5.10 -1.66 12.76
CA GLU A 104 5.80 -1.67 14.04
C GLU A 104 6.11 -0.24 14.51
N GLU A 105 6.59 0.61 13.61
CA GLU A 105 6.91 2.00 13.93
C GLU A 105 5.70 2.81 14.37
N ILE A 106 4.54 2.58 13.76
CA ILE A 106 3.33 3.31 14.13
C ILE A 106 2.51 2.60 15.22
N GLY A 107 3.01 1.47 15.73
CA GLY A 107 2.34 0.73 16.79
C GLY A 107 1.04 0.04 16.37
N ARG A 108 0.91 -0.33 15.12
CA ARG A 108 -0.31 -0.92 14.56
C ARG A 108 -0.09 -2.31 13.97
N LEU A 109 0.72 -3.13 14.63
CA LEU A 109 0.89 -4.54 14.23
C LEU A 109 -0.41 -5.33 14.31
N ASP A 110 -1.39 -4.84 15.04
CA ASP A 110 -2.73 -5.44 15.09
C ASP A 110 -3.40 -5.55 13.72
N LEU A 111 -3.03 -4.67 12.78
CA LEU A 111 -3.58 -4.70 11.42
C LEU A 111 -3.20 -5.96 10.65
N LEU A 112 -2.11 -6.63 11.05
CA LEU A 112 -1.71 -7.90 10.43
C LEU A 112 -2.65 -9.06 10.78
N LYS A 113 -3.53 -8.87 11.75
CA LYS A 113 -4.51 -9.87 12.18
C LYS A 113 -5.85 -9.73 11.47
N CYS A 114 -5.93 -8.86 10.47
CA CYS A 114 -7.16 -8.68 9.71
C CYS A 114 -7.57 -9.97 8.99
N PRO A 115 -8.88 -10.16 8.73
CA PRO A 115 -9.33 -11.29 7.92
C PRO A 115 -8.70 -11.26 6.53
N THR A 116 -8.62 -12.44 5.90
CA THR A 116 -8.11 -12.58 4.55
C THR A 116 -8.83 -11.64 3.58
N GLN A 117 -8.06 -10.86 2.83
CA GLN A 117 -8.58 -9.94 1.83
C GLN A 117 -8.59 -10.61 0.46
N ILE A 118 -9.67 -10.40 -0.27
CA ILE A 118 -9.79 -10.86 -1.66
C ILE A 118 -10.04 -9.62 -2.51
N HIS A 119 -9.08 -9.29 -3.37
CA HIS A 119 -9.20 -8.11 -4.22
C HIS A 119 -10.23 -8.34 -5.33
N ASN A 120 -11.18 -7.42 -5.43
CA ASN A 120 -12.19 -7.46 -6.49
C ASN A 120 -11.73 -6.61 -7.68
N PHE A 121 -11.11 -7.23 -8.67
CA PHE A 121 -10.66 -6.54 -9.87
C PHE A 121 -11.79 -6.14 -10.81
N ALA A 122 -13.02 -6.61 -10.56
CA ALA A 122 -14.17 -6.22 -11.39
C ALA A 122 -14.52 -4.74 -11.26
N THR A 123 -14.08 -4.07 -10.18
CA THR A 123 -14.28 -2.62 -10.03
C THR A 123 -13.60 -1.83 -11.14
N ASP A 124 -12.53 -2.38 -11.73
CA ASP A 124 -11.83 -1.72 -12.84
C ASP A 124 -12.70 -1.64 -14.10
N ASP A 125 -13.58 -2.61 -14.28
CA ASP A 125 -14.48 -2.65 -15.45
C ASP A 125 -15.65 -1.68 -15.31
N ASP A 126 -16.07 -1.40 -14.09
CA ASP A 126 -17.18 -0.50 -13.81
C ASP A 126 -16.86 0.96 -14.17
N VAL A 127 -15.60 1.29 -14.26
CA VAL A 127 -15.13 2.66 -14.51
C VAL A 127 -14.85 2.91 -16.00
N LYS A 128 -14.81 1.87 -16.78
CA LYS A 128 -14.53 1.96 -18.23
C LYS A 128 -15.82 2.33 -19.04
#